data_82671e97c3b7036f657779a4f73573ba
#
_entry.id   82671e97c3b7036f657779a4f73573ba
#
_cell.length_a   1.000
_cell.length_b   1.000
_cell.length_c   1.000
_cell.angle_alpha   90.00
_cell.angle_beta   90.00
_cell.angle_gamma   90.00
#
_symmetry.space_group_name_H-M   'P 1'
#
loop_
_entity.id
_entity.type
_entity.pdbx_description
1 polymer ?
#
loop_
_entity_poly.entity_id
_entity_poly.type
_entity_poly.pdbx_seq_one_letter_code
_entity_poly.pdbx_strand_id
1 'polypeptide(L)'
;INAGLVGSEMCIRDSNENGLLDYDNIEQIANLHSPKVIVAGASAYPRQINWLAFRQIADSVGAKLVVDMAHYSGLIAGRVYDSPLPYADVVTSTTHKTLRGPRGGMILWNKEEYTKKINSAIFPGTQGGPLMNIIAAKAQCYIEANTDEFKDYATQVVKNAQAMARQLEQYGIKVLTGGTDSHIILIDLSDSKYSGREAADILEKNGITC
;
A
#
# COMPACT_ATOMS: atom_id res chain seq x y z
N ILE A 1 22.65 -3.23 5.11
CA ILE A 1 21.33 -2.88 4.59
C ILE A 1 20.52 -2.42 5.78
N ASN A 2 20.27 -1.13 5.87
CA ASN A 2 19.42 -0.58 6.94
C ASN A 2 17.97 -0.98 6.65
N ALA A 3 17.51 -2.03 7.28
CA ALA A 3 16.11 -2.48 7.22
C ALA A 3 15.11 -1.46 7.83
N GLY A 4 15.59 -0.38 8.44
CA GLY A 4 14.80 0.72 8.98
C GLY A 4 14.41 1.80 7.97
N LEU A 5 14.89 1.71 6.73
CA LEU A 5 14.58 2.72 5.68
C LEU A 5 13.33 2.39 4.86
N VAL A 6 12.65 1.28 5.15
CA VAL A 6 11.47 0.85 4.41
C VAL A 6 10.22 1.24 5.18
N GLY A 7 9.63 2.32 4.86
CA GLY A 7 8.27 2.67 5.26
C GLY A 7 8.13 4.02 5.97
N SER A 8 8.52 4.15 7.25
CA SER A 8 8.20 5.34 8.02
C SER A 8 9.08 6.56 7.69
N GLU A 9 10.37 6.38 7.44
CA GLU A 9 11.26 7.49 7.11
C GLU A 9 11.12 8.00 5.67
N MET A 10 10.77 7.12 4.72
CA MET A 10 10.47 7.56 3.36
C MET A 10 9.18 8.38 3.30
N CYS A 11 8.13 7.98 4.01
CA CYS A 11 6.90 8.75 4.09
C CYS A 11 7.11 10.17 4.65
N ILE A 12 8.00 10.34 5.63
CA ILE A 12 8.29 11.65 6.23
C ILE A 12 9.06 12.56 5.26
N ARG A 13 9.95 12.02 4.43
CA ARG A 13 10.73 12.79 3.46
C ARG A 13 9.98 13.14 2.19
N ASP A 14 9.04 12.28 1.80
CA ASP A 14 8.32 12.36 0.53
C ASP A 14 6.95 13.01 0.66
N SER A 15 6.61 13.54 1.85
CA SER A 15 5.31 14.15 2.13
C SER A 15 5.46 15.65 2.40
N ASN A 16 4.47 16.41 1.93
CA ASN A 16 4.33 17.84 2.25
C ASN A 16 3.78 18.05 3.69
N GLU A 17 3.63 19.31 4.10
CA GLU A 17 3.12 19.70 5.42
C GLU A 17 1.72 19.13 5.75
N ASN A 18 0.94 18.77 4.73
CA ASN A 18 -0.39 18.16 4.90
C ASN A 18 -0.35 16.62 4.91
N GLY A 19 0.84 16.00 4.91
CA GLY A 19 1.03 14.56 4.87
C GLY A 19 0.71 13.91 3.51
N LEU A 20 0.58 14.73 2.44
CA LEU A 20 0.39 14.24 1.08
C LEU A 20 1.74 14.01 0.40
N LEU A 21 1.84 13.01 -0.48
CA LEU A 21 3.01 12.76 -1.29
C LEU A 21 3.34 14.01 -2.14
N ASP A 22 4.60 14.45 -2.04
CA ASP A 22 5.14 15.58 -2.79
C ASP A 22 5.92 15.05 -4.00
N TYR A 23 5.25 14.95 -5.13
CA TYR A 23 5.83 14.36 -6.35
C TYR A 23 6.98 15.20 -6.92
N ASP A 24 6.96 16.52 -6.72
CA ASP A 24 8.04 17.40 -7.18
C ASP A 24 9.31 17.14 -6.34
N ASN A 25 9.17 16.96 -5.04
CA ASN A 25 10.27 16.59 -4.16
C ASN A 25 10.78 15.17 -4.47
N ILE A 26 9.89 14.22 -4.73
CA ILE A 26 10.26 12.85 -5.13
C ILE A 26 11.06 12.88 -6.43
N GLU A 27 10.67 13.68 -7.41
CA GLU A 27 11.41 13.85 -8.66
C GLU A 27 12.80 14.46 -8.44
N GLN A 28 12.90 15.49 -7.61
CA GLN A 28 14.18 16.10 -7.26
C GLN A 28 15.13 15.10 -6.61
N ILE A 29 14.64 14.29 -5.66
CA ILE A 29 15.41 13.23 -4.99
C ILE A 29 15.84 12.16 -6.01
N ALA A 30 14.95 11.74 -6.89
CA ALA A 30 15.26 10.75 -7.92
C ALA A 30 16.34 11.26 -8.88
N ASN A 31 16.26 12.53 -9.31
CA ASN A 31 17.28 13.15 -10.16
C ASN A 31 18.64 13.26 -9.45
N LEU A 32 18.64 13.62 -8.16
CA LEU A 32 19.86 13.75 -7.37
C LEU A 32 20.60 12.40 -7.21
N HIS A 33 19.84 11.32 -6.97
CA HIS A 33 20.42 10.01 -6.66
C HIS A 33 20.52 9.06 -7.85
N SER A 34 19.80 9.34 -8.96
CA SER A 34 19.74 8.52 -10.17
C SER A 34 19.60 7.01 -9.86
N PRO A 35 18.57 6.58 -9.11
CA PRO A 35 18.43 5.20 -8.71
C PRO A 35 18.18 4.29 -9.91
N LYS A 36 18.57 3.02 -9.80
CA LYS A 36 18.23 2.00 -10.81
C LYS A 36 16.83 1.42 -10.64
N VAL A 37 16.29 1.54 -9.43
CA VAL A 37 14.96 1.05 -9.06
C VAL A 37 14.34 2.06 -8.11
N ILE A 38 13.09 2.42 -8.40
CA ILE A 38 12.22 3.16 -7.47
C ILE A 38 11.19 2.16 -6.94
N VAL A 39 11.08 2.07 -5.61
CA VAL A 39 10.05 1.27 -4.95
C VAL A 39 8.98 2.23 -4.44
N ALA A 40 7.76 2.08 -4.95
CA ALA A 40 6.60 2.86 -4.53
C ALA A 40 5.56 1.98 -3.84
N GLY A 41 4.78 2.57 -2.96
CA GLY A 41 3.77 1.87 -2.16
C GLY A 41 3.86 2.31 -0.71
N ALA A 42 2.82 2.05 0.05
CA ALA A 42 2.78 2.46 1.45
C ALA A 42 1.95 1.49 2.29
N SER A 43 2.30 1.40 3.57
CA SER A 43 1.52 0.66 4.57
C SER A 43 0.60 1.57 5.39
N ALA A 44 0.83 2.88 5.35
CA ALA A 44 0.12 3.85 6.19
C ALA A 44 -0.24 5.16 5.46
N TYR A 45 -0.40 5.14 4.15
CA TYR A 45 -0.81 6.31 3.38
C TYR A 45 -2.31 6.24 3.07
N PRO A 46 -3.14 7.22 3.47
CA PRO A 46 -4.59 7.08 3.36
C PRO A 46 -5.17 7.51 2.00
N ARG A 47 -4.43 8.27 1.19
CA ARG A 47 -4.92 8.84 -0.07
C ARG A 47 -4.57 7.99 -1.28
N GLN A 48 -5.19 8.29 -2.42
CA GLN A 48 -4.80 7.72 -3.72
C GLN A 48 -3.35 8.06 -4.03
N ILE A 49 -2.61 7.08 -4.55
CA ILE A 49 -1.24 7.25 -5.04
C ILE A 49 -1.31 7.45 -6.56
N ASN A 50 -0.67 8.50 -7.04
CA ASN A 50 -0.58 8.76 -8.48
C ASN A 50 0.53 7.90 -9.10
N TRP A 51 0.16 6.72 -9.58
CA TRP A 51 1.10 5.77 -10.19
C TRP A 51 1.71 6.30 -11.49
N LEU A 52 0.97 7.13 -12.24
CA LEU A 52 1.48 7.77 -13.45
C LEU A 52 2.63 8.73 -13.12
N ALA A 53 2.51 9.53 -12.07
CA ALA A 53 3.59 10.40 -11.63
C ALA A 53 4.84 9.60 -11.25
N PHE A 54 4.72 8.51 -10.50
CA PHE A 54 5.85 7.62 -10.22
C PHE A 54 6.47 7.01 -11.48
N ARG A 55 5.65 6.65 -12.49
CA ARG A 55 6.17 6.15 -13.77
C ARG A 55 6.98 7.23 -14.49
N GLN A 56 6.47 8.44 -14.56
CA GLN A 56 7.16 9.58 -15.19
C GLN A 56 8.49 9.88 -14.51
N ILE A 57 8.51 9.92 -13.18
CA ILE A 57 9.73 10.10 -12.38
C ILE A 57 10.73 8.96 -12.64
N ALA A 58 10.27 7.71 -12.66
CA ALA A 58 11.16 6.58 -12.93
C ALA A 58 11.73 6.64 -14.35
N ASP A 59 10.94 7.04 -15.34
CA ASP A 59 11.39 7.19 -16.73
C ASP A 59 12.41 8.32 -16.89
N SER A 60 12.24 9.44 -16.19
CA SER A 60 13.15 10.59 -16.27
C SER A 60 14.59 10.25 -15.83
N VAL A 61 14.74 9.31 -14.90
CA VAL A 61 16.06 8.86 -14.41
C VAL A 61 16.47 7.47 -14.93
N GLY A 62 15.67 6.87 -15.82
CA GLY A 62 15.93 5.54 -16.38
C GLY A 62 15.78 4.40 -15.38
N ALA A 63 15.03 4.60 -14.29
CA ALA A 63 14.79 3.61 -13.25
C ALA A 63 13.67 2.62 -13.61
N LYS A 64 13.72 1.43 -13.01
CA LYS A 64 12.58 0.51 -12.97
C LYS A 64 11.66 0.90 -11.84
N LEU A 65 10.34 0.84 -12.08
CA LEU A 65 9.33 1.08 -11.06
C LEU A 65 8.81 -0.23 -10.51
N VAL A 66 9.04 -0.47 -9.22
CA VAL A 66 8.50 -1.60 -8.47
C VAL A 66 7.45 -1.04 -7.51
N VAL A 67 6.23 -1.58 -7.55
CA VAL A 67 5.15 -1.11 -6.66
C VAL A 67 4.73 -2.22 -5.71
N ASP A 68 4.73 -1.93 -4.42
CA ASP A 68 4.08 -2.78 -3.41
C ASP A 68 2.67 -2.27 -3.13
N MET A 69 1.66 -3.01 -3.61
CA MET A 69 0.25 -2.67 -3.43
C MET A 69 -0.41 -3.46 -2.29
N ALA A 70 0.36 -4.08 -1.40
CA ALA A 70 -0.15 -5.05 -0.42
C ALA A 70 -1.34 -4.54 0.40
N HIS A 71 -1.32 -3.29 0.86
CA HIS A 71 -2.42 -2.71 1.62
C HIS A 71 -3.67 -2.43 0.78
N TYR A 72 -3.48 -2.11 -0.51
CA TYR A 72 -4.56 -1.66 -1.40
C TYR A 72 -5.08 -2.75 -2.35
N SER A 73 -4.44 -3.92 -2.39
CA SER A 73 -4.73 -4.96 -3.40
C SER A 73 -6.20 -5.40 -3.44
N GLY A 74 -6.87 -5.49 -2.29
CA GLY A 74 -8.31 -5.77 -2.25
C GLY A 74 -9.17 -4.63 -2.77
N LEU A 75 -8.77 -3.38 -2.51
CA LEU A 75 -9.47 -2.20 -3.03
C LEU A 75 -9.28 -2.05 -4.54
N ILE A 76 -8.10 -2.41 -5.04
CA ILE A 76 -7.79 -2.46 -6.49
C ILE A 76 -8.61 -3.56 -7.16
N ALA A 77 -8.66 -4.76 -6.60
CA ALA A 77 -9.50 -5.85 -7.09
C ALA A 77 -11.00 -5.47 -7.09
N GLY A 78 -11.46 -4.79 -6.05
CA GLY A 78 -12.80 -4.23 -5.93
C GLY A 78 -13.05 -2.98 -6.79
N ARG A 79 -12.06 -2.50 -7.55
CA ARG A 79 -12.14 -1.34 -8.47
C ARG A 79 -12.50 -0.02 -7.79
N VAL A 80 -12.09 0.14 -6.54
CA VAL A 80 -12.30 1.37 -5.74
C VAL A 80 -11.00 2.11 -5.41
N TYR A 81 -9.88 1.59 -5.91
CA TYR A 81 -8.55 2.20 -5.81
C TYR A 81 -7.79 1.95 -7.11
N ASP A 82 -6.98 2.91 -7.55
CA ASP A 82 -6.28 2.84 -8.82
C ASP A 82 -5.22 1.74 -8.86
N SER A 83 -5.13 1.05 -9.99
CA SER A 83 -4.18 -0.04 -10.18
C SER A 83 -2.81 0.46 -10.64
N PRO A 84 -1.70 0.00 -10.02
CA PRO A 84 -0.35 0.29 -10.48
C PRO A 84 0.07 -0.54 -11.71
N LEU A 85 -0.66 -1.59 -12.06
CA LEU A 85 -0.27 -2.56 -13.10
C LEU A 85 0.03 -1.93 -14.47
N PRO A 86 -0.69 -0.89 -14.94
CA PRO A 86 -0.36 -0.25 -16.21
C PRO A 86 0.96 0.53 -16.19
N TYR A 87 1.48 0.88 -15.03
CA TYR A 87 2.61 1.81 -14.87
C TYR A 87 3.86 1.13 -14.33
N ALA A 88 3.74 0.12 -13.49
CA ALA A 88 4.87 -0.54 -12.84
C ALA A 88 5.53 -1.59 -13.74
N ASP A 89 6.85 -1.76 -13.59
CA ASP A 89 7.59 -2.86 -14.20
C ASP A 89 7.29 -4.19 -13.48
N VAL A 90 7.20 -4.12 -12.15
CA VAL A 90 6.86 -5.26 -11.26
C VAL A 90 5.97 -4.76 -10.13
N VAL A 91 4.97 -5.53 -9.78
CA VAL A 91 4.06 -5.26 -8.66
C VAL A 91 4.14 -6.40 -7.66
N THR A 92 4.32 -6.08 -6.40
CA THR A 92 4.24 -7.04 -5.28
C THR A 92 3.00 -6.81 -4.44
N SER A 93 2.51 -7.85 -3.82
CA SER A 93 1.41 -7.78 -2.88
C SER A 93 1.43 -8.93 -1.88
N THR A 94 0.72 -8.74 -0.79
CA THR A 94 0.26 -9.83 0.09
C THR A 94 -1.16 -10.23 -0.28
N THR A 95 -1.54 -11.45 0.09
CA THR A 95 -2.91 -11.96 -0.12
C THR A 95 -3.79 -11.83 1.13
N HIS A 96 -3.23 -11.56 2.29
CA HIS A 96 -3.89 -11.63 3.61
C HIS A 96 -4.27 -10.27 4.22
N LYS A 97 -4.30 -9.20 3.44
CA LYS A 97 -4.75 -7.86 3.87
C LYS A 97 -6.14 -7.57 3.28
N THR A 98 -6.34 -6.45 2.64
CA THR A 98 -7.65 -6.09 2.05
C THR A 98 -8.17 -7.09 1.03
N LEU A 99 -7.30 -7.92 0.44
CA LEU A 99 -7.69 -8.98 -0.47
C LEU A 99 -8.40 -10.18 0.21
N ARG A 100 -8.34 -10.28 1.55
CA ARG A 100 -9.01 -11.29 2.39
C ARG A 100 -8.59 -12.75 2.13
N GLY A 101 -7.39 -12.96 1.60
CA GLY A 101 -6.88 -14.29 1.29
C GLY A 101 -6.02 -14.90 2.40
N PRO A 102 -5.43 -16.06 2.14
CA PRO A 102 -4.51 -16.72 3.06
C PRO A 102 -3.22 -15.93 3.20
N ARG A 103 -2.46 -16.16 4.28
CA ARG A 103 -1.16 -15.54 4.47
C ARG A 103 -0.18 -16.00 3.38
N GLY A 104 0.33 -15.02 2.64
CA GLY A 104 1.24 -15.25 1.51
C GLY A 104 1.46 -13.99 0.71
N GLY A 105 2.30 -14.09 -0.32
CA GLY A 105 2.60 -13.03 -1.27
C GLY A 105 2.27 -13.42 -2.70
N MET A 106 2.28 -12.42 -3.57
CA MET A 106 2.23 -12.57 -5.03
C MET A 106 3.11 -11.52 -5.70
N ILE A 107 3.60 -11.84 -6.88
CA ILE A 107 4.34 -10.93 -7.74
C ILE A 107 3.67 -10.94 -9.10
N LEU A 108 3.44 -9.77 -9.66
CA LEU A 108 2.79 -9.57 -10.95
C LEU A 108 3.71 -8.75 -11.86
N TRP A 109 3.79 -9.12 -13.12
CA TRP A 109 4.53 -8.39 -14.16
C TRP A 109 3.90 -8.66 -15.52
N ASN A 110 4.14 -7.76 -16.48
CA ASN A 110 3.60 -7.87 -17.84
C ASN A 110 4.69 -7.99 -18.93
N LYS A 111 5.98 -7.87 -18.57
CA LYS A 111 7.10 -7.96 -19.52
C LYS A 111 7.77 -9.33 -19.42
N GLU A 112 7.77 -10.07 -20.53
CA GLU A 112 8.34 -11.43 -20.62
C GLU A 112 9.81 -11.48 -20.17
N GLU A 113 10.58 -10.42 -20.40
CA GLU A 113 12.01 -10.33 -20.02
C GLU A 113 12.27 -10.55 -18.52
N TYR A 114 11.26 -10.33 -17.65
CA TYR A 114 11.37 -10.52 -16.21
C TYR A 114 11.06 -11.95 -15.77
N THR A 115 10.30 -12.71 -16.57
CA THR A 115 9.74 -14.02 -16.20
C THR A 115 10.80 -14.98 -15.70
N LYS A 116 11.87 -15.20 -16.47
CA LYS A 116 12.94 -16.12 -16.08
C LYS A 116 13.65 -15.67 -14.79
N LYS A 117 13.93 -14.37 -14.68
CA LYS A 117 14.65 -13.80 -13.53
C LYS A 117 13.83 -13.89 -12.24
N ILE A 118 12.55 -13.50 -12.29
CA ILE A 118 11.66 -13.53 -11.14
C ILE A 118 11.43 -14.97 -10.70
N ASN A 119 11.09 -15.88 -11.62
CA ASN A 119 10.85 -17.28 -11.28
C ASN A 119 12.10 -17.93 -10.66
N SER A 120 13.30 -17.70 -11.23
CA SER A 120 14.56 -18.24 -10.69
C SER A 120 14.92 -17.63 -9.32
N ALA A 121 14.62 -16.37 -9.11
CA ALA A 121 14.84 -15.72 -7.81
C ALA A 121 13.92 -16.28 -6.73
N ILE A 122 12.68 -16.63 -7.07
CA ILE A 122 11.74 -17.26 -6.16
C ILE A 122 12.14 -18.71 -5.93
N PHE A 123 12.22 -19.51 -6.96
CA PHE A 123 12.58 -20.93 -6.86
C PHE A 123 13.69 -21.28 -7.89
N PRO A 124 14.80 -21.84 -7.45
CA PRO A 124 15.15 -22.21 -6.06
C PRO A 124 15.85 -21.09 -5.25
N GLY A 125 15.82 -19.83 -5.71
CA GLY A 125 16.62 -18.74 -5.15
C GLY A 125 16.31 -18.45 -3.67
N THR A 126 15.03 -18.28 -3.32
CA THR A 126 14.60 -17.88 -1.97
C THR A 126 13.59 -18.82 -1.34
N GLN A 127 12.91 -19.65 -2.13
CA GLN A 127 11.86 -20.56 -1.66
C GLN A 127 12.13 -22.00 -2.14
N GLY A 128 11.44 -22.95 -1.48
CA GLY A 128 11.47 -24.37 -1.81
C GLY A 128 10.08 -24.92 -2.14
N GLY A 129 9.77 -26.11 -1.64
CA GLY A 129 8.48 -26.76 -1.88
C GLY A 129 7.30 -25.90 -1.45
N PRO A 130 6.29 -25.71 -2.29
CA PRO A 130 5.15 -24.86 -2.01
C PRO A 130 4.18 -25.52 -1.03
N LEU A 131 3.46 -24.71 -0.25
CA LEU A 131 2.35 -25.14 0.58
C LEU A 131 1.08 -25.19 -0.27
N MET A 132 0.67 -26.38 -0.71
CA MET A 132 -0.43 -26.57 -1.66
C MET A 132 -1.78 -26.10 -1.12
N ASN A 133 -2.02 -26.24 0.19
CA ASN A 133 -3.21 -25.70 0.85
C ASN A 133 -3.29 -24.18 0.74
N ILE A 134 -2.15 -23.47 0.84
CA ILE A 134 -2.09 -22.01 0.65
C ILE A 134 -2.34 -21.65 -0.82
N ILE A 135 -1.80 -22.42 -1.77
CA ILE A 135 -2.06 -22.19 -3.21
C ILE A 135 -3.55 -22.36 -3.52
N ALA A 136 -4.19 -23.42 -3.03
CA ALA A 136 -5.62 -23.64 -3.18
C ALA A 136 -6.45 -22.50 -2.57
N ALA A 137 -6.09 -22.07 -1.35
CA ALA A 137 -6.75 -20.95 -0.70
C ALA A 137 -6.56 -19.62 -1.45
N LYS A 138 -5.39 -19.37 -2.08
CA LYS A 138 -5.19 -18.21 -2.96
C LYS A 138 -6.08 -18.27 -4.19
N ALA A 139 -6.23 -19.44 -4.81
CA ALA A 139 -7.12 -19.60 -5.97
C ALA A 139 -8.55 -19.23 -5.60
N GLN A 140 -9.06 -19.73 -4.46
CA GLN A 140 -10.39 -19.38 -3.97
C GLN A 140 -10.50 -17.86 -3.68
N CYS A 141 -9.50 -17.27 -3.05
CA CYS A 141 -9.45 -15.83 -2.79
C CYS A 141 -9.57 -15.01 -4.09
N TYR A 142 -8.89 -15.41 -5.16
CA TYR A 142 -8.96 -14.69 -6.44
C TYR A 142 -10.31 -14.85 -7.14
N ILE A 143 -10.95 -16.03 -7.02
CA ILE A 143 -12.31 -16.25 -7.51
C ILE A 143 -13.28 -15.30 -6.79
N GLU A 144 -13.22 -15.23 -5.47
CA GLU A 144 -14.06 -14.33 -4.67
C GLU A 144 -13.79 -12.85 -4.98
N ALA A 145 -12.52 -12.47 -5.11
CA ALA A 145 -12.14 -11.08 -5.40
C ALA A 145 -12.59 -10.60 -6.80
N ASN A 146 -12.96 -11.51 -7.69
CA ASN A 146 -13.44 -11.20 -9.04
C ASN A 146 -14.99 -11.21 -9.14
N THR A 147 -15.70 -11.00 -8.03
CA THR A 147 -17.18 -10.96 -8.00
C THR A 147 -17.67 -9.53 -7.75
N ASP A 148 -18.95 -9.29 -8.10
CA ASP A 148 -19.60 -8.01 -7.81
C ASP A 148 -19.82 -7.83 -6.29
N GLU A 149 -20.06 -8.91 -5.55
CA GLU A 149 -20.16 -8.87 -4.09
C GLU A 149 -18.87 -8.39 -3.43
N PHE A 150 -17.71 -8.77 -3.98
CA PHE A 150 -16.43 -8.27 -3.47
C PHE A 150 -16.24 -6.78 -3.78
N LYS A 151 -16.69 -6.32 -4.93
CA LYS A 151 -16.69 -4.90 -5.29
C LYS A 151 -17.57 -4.08 -4.35
N ASP A 152 -18.76 -4.58 -4.03
CA ASP A 152 -19.66 -3.94 -3.08
C ASP A 152 -19.04 -3.88 -1.67
N TYR A 153 -18.42 -4.99 -1.23
CA TYR A 153 -17.65 -5.04 0.00
C TYR A 153 -16.53 -3.99 0.03
N ALA A 154 -15.68 -3.94 -0.98
CA ALA A 154 -14.57 -2.98 -1.05
C ALA A 154 -15.08 -1.53 -1.05
N THR A 155 -16.17 -1.27 -1.77
CA THR A 155 -16.86 0.03 -1.77
C THR A 155 -17.34 0.40 -0.37
N GLN A 156 -17.94 -0.54 0.36
CA GLN A 156 -18.43 -0.30 1.72
C GLN A 156 -17.29 -0.06 2.69
N VAL A 157 -16.15 -0.74 2.54
CA VAL A 157 -14.95 -0.51 3.36
C VAL A 157 -14.48 0.94 3.25
N VAL A 158 -14.37 1.46 2.02
CA VAL A 158 -13.96 2.86 1.81
C VAL A 158 -14.99 3.84 2.37
N LYS A 159 -16.28 3.61 2.14
CA LYS A 159 -17.36 4.45 2.71
C LYS A 159 -17.33 4.49 4.23
N ASN A 160 -17.08 3.36 4.87
CA ASN A 160 -16.99 3.26 6.33
C ASN A 160 -15.78 4.06 6.86
N ALA A 161 -14.62 3.92 6.23
CA ALA A 161 -13.43 4.68 6.59
C ALA A 161 -13.65 6.19 6.44
N GLN A 162 -14.27 6.62 5.35
CA GLN A 162 -14.61 8.03 5.13
C GLN A 162 -15.61 8.56 6.15
N ALA A 163 -16.62 7.77 6.50
CA ALA A 163 -17.60 8.16 7.53
C ALA A 163 -16.93 8.29 8.90
N MET A 164 -16.04 7.35 9.24
CA MET A 164 -15.29 7.38 10.49
C MET A 164 -14.33 8.57 10.54
N ALA A 165 -13.60 8.87 9.46
CA ALA A 165 -12.70 10.03 9.39
C ALA A 165 -13.46 11.33 9.63
N ARG A 166 -14.61 11.54 8.95
CA ARG A 166 -15.48 12.72 9.17
C ARG A 166 -15.98 12.82 10.61
N GLN A 167 -16.35 11.69 11.22
CA GLN A 167 -16.87 11.69 12.60
C GLN A 167 -15.76 12.02 13.60
N LEU A 168 -14.53 11.53 13.38
CA LEU A 168 -13.37 11.88 14.21
C LEU A 168 -13.08 13.38 14.15
N GLU A 169 -13.11 13.99 12.97
CA GLU A 169 -12.93 15.44 12.81
C GLU A 169 -14.01 16.25 13.51
N GLN A 170 -15.28 15.80 13.47
CA GLN A 170 -16.37 16.45 14.21
C GLN A 170 -16.16 16.42 15.72
N TYR A 171 -15.45 15.42 16.23
CA TYR A 171 -15.05 15.36 17.65
C TYR A 171 -13.74 16.08 17.95
N GLY A 172 -13.19 16.83 16.98
CA GLY A 172 -11.97 17.59 17.17
C GLY A 172 -10.69 16.74 17.10
N ILE A 173 -10.77 15.50 16.59
CA ILE A 173 -9.61 14.64 16.38
C ILE A 173 -9.09 14.94 14.98
N LYS A 174 -7.84 15.41 14.90
CA LYS A 174 -7.20 15.79 13.65
C LYS A 174 -6.90 14.55 12.80
N VAL A 175 -7.50 14.45 11.62
CA VAL A 175 -7.21 13.42 10.63
C VAL A 175 -6.15 13.96 9.66
N LEU A 176 -5.00 13.28 9.60
CA LEU A 176 -3.93 13.65 8.67
C LEU A 176 -4.46 13.53 7.23
N THR A 177 -4.02 14.42 6.35
CA THR A 177 -4.47 14.54 4.95
C THR A 177 -5.94 14.97 4.77
N GLY A 178 -6.66 15.34 5.84
CA GLY A 178 -8.06 15.77 5.78
C GLY A 178 -9.02 14.67 5.31
N GLY A 179 -8.74 13.39 5.63
CA GLY A 179 -9.62 12.26 5.28
C GLY A 179 -8.90 11.07 4.66
N THR A 180 -9.64 10.21 3.95
CA THR A 180 -9.11 8.99 3.34
C THR A 180 -9.82 8.64 2.04
N ASP A 181 -9.04 8.03 1.11
CA ASP A 181 -9.53 7.41 -0.13
C ASP A 181 -9.42 5.87 -0.07
N SER A 182 -9.02 5.33 1.09
CA SER A 182 -8.77 3.91 1.31
C SER A 182 -9.45 3.39 2.58
N HIS A 183 -8.97 2.27 3.11
CA HIS A 183 -9.37 1.70 4.41
C HIS A 183 -8.57 2.28 5.59
N ILE A 184 -7.56 3.10 5.31
CA ILE A 184 -6.61 3.63 6.31
C ILE A 184 -7.06 5.02 6.73
N ILE A 185 -7.04 5.30 8.04
CA ILE A 185 -7.22 6.62 8.62
C ILE A 185 -5.98 6.92 9.47
N LEU A 186 -5.31 8.02 9.20
CA LEU A 186 -4.21 8.50 10.03
C LEU A 186 -4.68 9.62 10.94
N ILE A 187 -4.44 9.45 12.24
CA ILE A 187 -4.76 10.45 13.25
C ILE A 187 -3.48 11.19 13.61
N ASP A 188 -3.52 12.51 13.52
CA ASP A 188 -2.42 13.37 13.98
C ASP A 188 -2.57 13.66 15.47
N LEU A 189 -1.62 13.19 16.26
CA LEU A 189 -1.57 13.38 17.69
C LEU A 189 -0.54 14.45 18.13
N SER A 190 0.00 15.25 17.19
CA SER A 190 1.03 16.25 17.48
C SER A 190 0.60 17.25 18.57
N ASP A 191 -0.67 17.62 18.59
CA ASP A 191 -1.26 18.53 19.58
C ASP A 191 -1.90 17.79 20.77
N SER A 192 -1.77 16.45 20.84
CA SER A 192 -2.32 15.62 21.91
C SER A 192 -1.35 15.49 23.07
N LYS A 193 -1.89 15.30 24.27
CA LYS A 193 -1.09 14.91 25.46
C LYS A 193 -0.64 13.43 25.42
N TYR A 194 -1.16 12.63 24.49
CA TYR A 194 -0.84 11.22 24.35
C TYR A 194 0.09 11.00 23.16
N SER A 195 1.09 10.17 23.35
CA SER A 195 1.83 9.57 22.23
C SER A 195 0.98 8.56 21.46
N GLY A 196 1.37 8.23 20.23
CA GLY A 196 0.67 7.20 19.45
C GLY A 196 0.57 5.85 20.17
N ARG A 197 1.64 5.45 20.90
CA ARG A 197 1.64 4.22 21.71
C ARG A 197 0.62 4.28 22.84
N GLU A 198 0.62 5.35 23.61
CA GLU A 198 -0.32 5.51 24.73
C GLU A 198 -1.77 5.53 24.23
N ALA A 199 -2.02 6.20 23.09
CA ALA A 199 -3.35 6.21 22.47
C ALA A 199 -3.77 4.80 22.03
N ALA A 200 -2.88 4.03 21.40
CA ALA A 200 -3.15 2.64 21.00
C ALA A 200 -3.44 1.76 22.24
N ASP A 201 -2.62 1.86 23.30
CA ASP A 201 -2.81 1.11 24.56
C ASP A 201 -4.18 1.45 25.21
N ILE A 202 -4.62 2.71 25.16
CA ILE A 202 -5.92 3.14 25.68
C ILE A 202 -7.06 2.56 24.83
N LEU A 203 -6.93 2.63 23.51
CA LEU A 203 -7.92 2.10 22.58
C LEU A 203 -8.07 0.58 22.73
N GLU A 204 -6.96 -0.15 22.84
CA GLU A 204 -6.97 -1.60 23.02
C GLU A 204 -7.68 -2.02 24.32
N LYS A 205 -7.45 -1.30 25.44
CA LYS A 205 -8.16 -1.52 26.71
C LYS A 205 -9.68 -1.30 26.59
N ASN A 206 -10.11 -0.55 25.59
CA ASN A 206 -11.51 -0.29 25.28
C ASN A 206 -12.04 -1.13 24.10
N GLY A 207 -11.31 -2.16 23.68
CA GLY A 207 -11.72 -3.11 22.65
C GLY A 207 -11.51 -2.62 21.21
N ILE A 208 -10.69 -1.58 21.01
CA ILE A 208 -10.34 -1.04 19.69
C ILE A 208 -8.86 -1.30 19.45
N THR A 209 -8.56 -2.21 18.53
CA THR A 209 -7.17 -2.50 18.09
C THR A 209 -6.83 -1.61 16.90
N CYS A 210 -5.68 -0.92 16.94
CA CYS A 210 -5.18 -0.07 15.86
C CYS A 210 -3.63 -0.10 15.76
#